data_442fe0e8567a8fa23d5895586a0f9f85
#
_entry.id   442fe0e8567a8fa23d5895586a0f9f85
#
_cell.length_a   1.000
_cell.length_b   1.000
_cell.length_c   1.000
_cell.angle_alpha   90.00
_cell.angle_beta   90.00
_cell.angle_gamma   90.00
#
_symmetry.space_group_name_H-M   'P 1'
#
loop_
_entity.id
_entity.type
_entity.pdbx_description
1 polymer ?
#
loop_
_entity_poly.entity_id
_entity_poly.type
_entity_poly.pdbx_seq_one_letter_code
_entity_poly.pdbx_strand_id
1 'polypeptide(L)'
;MIAVFAVVFAAFLQAAPAPIETVARSSDSGIDTARQVAVRSADEWAALWREHAGDTPAPRVDFTTRTVLAVFLGTRPSAGYAVEIVATRAEGAGLVVEWREKTPERGMVTAQILTSPAHLVSVPKVAGPIRFEKAGK
;
A
#
# COMPACT_ATOMS: atom_id res chain seq x y z
N MET A 1 -29.41 4.24 -52.54
CA MET A 1 -29.48 3.73 -51.14
C MET A 1 -28.07 3.69 -50.58
N ILE A 2 -27.72 4.63 -49.72
CA ILE A 2 -26.38 4.72 -49.13
C ILE A 2 -26.47 4.08 -47.76
N ALA A 3 -25.78 2.94 -47.60
CA ALA A 3 -25.65 2.31 -46.27
C ALA A 3 -24.58 3.05 -45.48
N VAL A 4 -24.98 3.76 -44.43
CA VAL A 4 -24.06 4.36 -43.51
C VAL A 4 -23.66 3.27 -42.50
N PHE A 5 -22.48 2.72 -42.66
CA PHE A 5 -21.88 1.90 -41.61
C PHE A 5 -21.42 2.85 -40.50
N ALA A 6 -22.16 2.89 -39.42
CA ALA A 6 -21.68 3.51 -38.20
C ALA A 6 -20.58 2.60 -37.62
N VAL A 7 -19.34 2.99 -37.80
CA VAL A 7 -18.23 2.35 -37.11
C VAL A 7 -18.32 2.80 -35.66
N VAL A 8 -18.85 1.92 -34.81
CA VAL A 8 -18.80 2.13 -33.38
C VAL A 8 -17.36 1.88 -32.94
N PHE A 9 -16.61 2.95 -32.78
CA PHE A 9 -15.37 2.89 -32.04
C PHE A 9 -15.72 2.60 -30.58
N ALA A 10 -15.65 1.33 -30.18
CA ALA A 10 -15.57 1.01 -28.77
C ALA A 10 -14.22 1.54 -28.27
N ALA A 11 -14.24 2.72 -27.67
CA ALA A 11 -13.07 3.18 -26.94
C ALA A 11 -12.89 2.23 -25.75
N PHE A 12 -11.95 1.32 -25.87
CA PHE A 12 -11.46 0.59 -24.72
C PHE A 12 -10.74 1.61 -23.82
N LEU A 13 -11.47 2.19 -22.89
CA LEU A 13 -10.88 2.88 -21.77
C LEU A 13 -10.11 1.82 -20.96
N GLN A 14 -8.82 1.70 -21.25
CA GLN A 14 -7.94 1.03 -20.32
C GLN A 14 -8.02 1.84 -19.03
N ALA A 15 -8.59 1.21 -18.00
CA ALA A 15 -8.58 1.81 -16.68
C ALA A 15 -7.13 2.14 -16.32
N ALA A 16 -6.83 3.42 -16.12
CA ALA A 16 -5.55 3.82 -15.56
C ALA A 16 -5.31 3.04 -14.26
N PRO A 17 -4.05 2.65 -13.95
CA PRO A 17 -3.76 2.05 -12.65
C PRO A 17 -4.39 2.90 -11.56
N ALA A 18 -5.08 2.27 -10.63
CA ALA A 18 -5.73 2.96 -9.52
C ALA A 18 -4.70 3.83 -8.79
N PRO A 19 -4.97 5.12 -8.55
CA PRO A 19 -4.01 5.98 -7.86
C PRO A 19 -3.78 5.48 -6.45
N ILE A 20 -2.51 5.30 -6.11
CA ILE A 20 -2.06 4.95 -4.77
C ILE A 20 -1.78 6.25 -4.03
N GLU A 21 -2.48 6.47 -2.92
CA GLU A 21 -2.26 7.65 -2.08
C GLU A 21 -1.60 7.21 -0.78
N THR A 22 -0.45 7.79 -0.45
CA THR A 22 0.19 7.53 0.84
C THR A 22 -0.65 8.12 1.96
N VAL A 23 -1.05 7.29 2.90
CA VAL A 23 -1.75 7.68 4.13
C VAL A 23 -0.75 7.99 5.23
N ALA A 24 0.27 7.16 5.37
CA ALA A 24 1.33 7.35 6.35
C ALA A 24 2.59 6.59 5.94
N ARG A 25 3.73 7.13 6.34
CA ARG A 25 5.04 6.51 6.17
C ARG A 25 5.83 6.73 7.45
N SER A 26 6.48 5.71 7.95
CA SER A 26 7.21 5.79 9.21
C SER A 26 8.42 4.87 9.20
N SER A 27 9.47 5.27 9.93
CA SER A 27 10.59 4.39 10.28
C SER A 27 10.45 3.83 11.71
N ASP A 28 9.42 4.24 12.44
CA ASP A 28 9.24 3.95 13.87
C ASP A 28 7.86 3.40 14.18
N SER A 29 7.37 2.47 13.35
CA SER A 29 6.09 1.83 13.64
C SER A 29 6.12 1.06 14.96
N GLY A 30 5.05 1.10 15.72
CA GLY A 30 4.87 0.23 16.88
C GLY A 30 4.71 -1.23 16.51
N ILE A 31 4.49 -1.54 15.23
CA ILE A 31 4.42 -2.90 14.72
C ILE A 31 5.83 -3.32 14.31
N ASP A 32 6.44 -4.16 15.13
CA ASP A 32 7.84 -4.57 15.01
C ASP A 32 8.02 -5.96 14.38
N THR A 33 6.95 -6.55 13.89
CA THR A 33 6.95 -7.82 13.16
C THR A 33 6.59 -7.59 11.70
N ALA A 34 7.13 -8.43 10.81
CA ALA A 34 6.77 -8.36 9.39
C ALA A 34 5.29 -8.68 9.20
N ARG A 35 4.56 -7.78 8.56
CA ARG A 35 3.12 -7.92 8.38
C ARG A 35 2.68 -7.16 7.13
N GLN A 36 1.76 -7.77 6.37
CA GLN A 36 1.04 -7.10 5.30
C GLN A 36 -0.44 -7.22 5.59
N VAL A 37 -1.17 -6.12 5.51
CA VAL A 37 -2.57 -6.05 5.92
C VAL A 37 -3.38 -5.23 4.93
N ALA A 38 -4.56 -5.74 4.58
CA ALA A 38 -5.60 -4.97 3.90
C ALA A 38 -6.66 -4.59 4.92
N VAL A 39 -6.98 -3.30 5.00
CA VAL A 39 -7.95 -2.74 5.96
C VAL A 39 -9.17 -2.26 5.18
N ARG A 40 -10.34 -2.76 5.56
CA ARG A 40 -11.59 -2.53 4.82
C ARG A 40 -12.68 -1.83 5.62
N SER A 41 -12.43 -1.57 6.91
CA SER A 41 -13.40 -0.93 7.79
C SER A 41 -12.76 0.06 8.75
N ALA A 42 -13.57 0.99 9.25
CA ALA A 42 -13.12 1.98 10.23
C ALA A 42 -12.65 1.33 11.54
N ASP A 43 -13.30 0.26 11.98
CA ASP A 43 -12.91 -0.44 13.20
C ASP A 43 -11.56 -1.14 13.06
N GLU A 44 -11.32 -1.82 11.93
CA GLU A 44 -10.02 -2.42 11.62
C GLU A 44 -8.93 -1.35 11.53
N TRP A 45 -9.26 -0.20 10.93
CA TRP A 45 -8.33 0.90 10.81
C TRP A 45 -7.94 1.47 12.17
N ALA A 46 -8.89 1.70 13.04
CA ALA A 46 -8.63 2.21 14.39
C ALA A 46 -7.74 1.25 15.18
N ALA A 47 -7.98 -0.05 15.08
CA ALA A 47 -7.18 -1.07 15.76
C ALA A 47 -5.74 -1.12 15.23
N LEU A 48 -5.57 -1.13 13.91
CA LEU A 48 -4.25 -1.14 13.28
C LEU A 48 -3.45 0.13 13.61
N TRP A 49 -4.11 1.28 13.52
CA TRP A 49 -3.46 2.55 13.80
C TRP A 49 -2.96 2.64 15.23
N ARG A 50 -3.74 2.11 16.19
CA ARG A 50 -3.32 2.08 17.60
C ARG A 50 -2.06 1.26 17.81
N GLU A 51 -1.95 0.10 17.14
CA GLU A 51 -0.72 -0.71 17.18
C GLU A 51 0.45 0.02 16.53
N HIS A 52 0.19 0.72 15.42
CA HIS A 52 1.21 1.41 14.63
C HIS A 52 1.72 2.69 15.31
N ALA A 53 0.83 3.53 15.78
CA ALA A 53 1.14 4.90 16.20
C ALA A 53 0.54 5.31 17.56
N GLY A 54 0.00 4.36 18.30
CA GLY A 54 -0.53 4.62 19.65
C GLY A 54 -1.67 5.63 19.67
N ASP A 55 -1.53 6.64 20.50
CA ASP A 55 -2.56 7.67 20.72
C ASP A 55 -2.52 8.80 19.68
N THR A 56 -1.59 8.76 18.72
CA THR A 56 -1.55 9.72 17.62
C THR A 56 -2.85 9.64 16.81
N PRO A 57 -3.51 10.77 16.50
CA PRO A 57 -4.74 10.73 15.72
C PRO A 57 -4.54 10.08 14.35
N ALA A 58 -5.41 9.12 14.01
CA ALA A 58 -5.36 8.45 12.72
C ALA A 58 -5.81 9.39 11.60
N PRO A 59 -5.15 9.33 10.43
CA PRO A 59 -5.66 10.00 9.24
C PRO A 59 -7.07 9.51 8.91
N ARG A 60 -7.90 10.39 8.39
CA ARG A 60 -9.26 10.02 7.97
C ARG A 60 -9.22 9.24 6.68
N VAL A 61 -9.94 8.12 6.65
CA VAL A 61 -10.11 7.30 5.46
C VAL A 61 -11.60 6.98 5.31
N ASP A 62 -12.12 7.19 4.10
CA ASP A 62 -13.49 6.85 3.77
C ASP A 62 -13.54 5.41 3.22
N PHE A 63 -13.93 4.46 4.05
CA PHE A 63 -13.99 3.04 3.68
C PHE A 63 -15.19 2.69 2.80
N THR A 64 -16.07 3.62 2.52
CA THR A 64 -17.11 3.42 1.49
C THR A 64 -16.52 3.48 0.08
N THR A 65 -15.39 4.18 -0.10
CA THR A 65 -14.74 4.39 -1.40
C THR A 65 -13.29 3.92 -1.46
N ARG A 66 -12.67 3.66 -0.31
CA ARG A 66 -11.22 3.35 -0.22
C ARG A 66 -10.98 2.06 0.55
N THR A 67 -9.86 1.42 0.22
CA THR A 67 -9.25 0.32 0.99
C THR A 67 -7.85 0.74 1.39
N VAL A 68 -7.44 0.46 2.61
CA VAL A 68 -6.08 0.73 3.07
C VAL A 68 -5.23 -0.53 2.93
N LEU A 69 -4.02 -0.34 2.43
CA LEU A 69 -3.01 -1.38 2.30
C LEU A 69 -1.82 -0.96 3.14
N ALA A 70 -1.33 -1.86 3.98
CA ALA A 70 -0.22 -1.55 4.87
C ALA A 70 0.85 -2.64 4.82
N VAL A 71 2.10 -2.23 4.73
CA VAL A 71 3.25 -3.13 4.80
C VAL A 71 4.17 -2.66 5.92
N PHE A 72 4.46 -3.57 6.83
CA PHE A 72 5.38 -3.41 7.95
C PHE A 72 6.55 -4.36 7.75
N LEU A 73 7.78 -3.83 7.75
CA LEU A 73 8.97 -4.66 7.58
C LEU A 73 9.32 -5.48 8.83
N GLY A 74 8.88 -5.03 10.00
CA GLY A 74 9.42 -5.49 11.25
C GLY A 74 10.71 -4.77 11.62
N THR A 75 11.37 -5.20 12.67
CA THR A 75 12.57 -4.53 13.18
C THR A 75 13.74 -4.63 12.20
N ARG A 76 14.44 -3.53 12.03
CA ARG A 76 15.70 -3.42 11.27
C ARG A 76 16.81 -2.85 12.16
N PRO A 77 18.08 -3.21 11.89
CA PRO A 77 19.18 -2.91 12.82
C PRO A 77 19.70 -1.47 12.79
N SER A 78 19.28 -0.69 11.80
CA SER A 78 19.76 0.68 11.65
C SER A 78 18.77 1.56 10.90
N ALA A 79 19.01 2.86 10.88
CA ALA A 79 18.36 3.77 9.93
C ALA A 79 18.76 3.42 8.50
N GLY A 80 18.04 3.95 7.52
CA GLY A 80 18.31 3.74 6.09
C GLY A 80 17.48 2.63 5.45
N TYR A 81 16.79 1.80 6.24
CA TYR A 81 15.80 0.86 5.74
C TYR A 81 14.47 1.55 5.52
N ALA A 82 13.78 1.20 4.47
CA ALA A 82 12.45 1.70 4.17
C ALA A 82 11.65 0.63 3.45
N VAL A 83 10.34 0.79 3.44
CA VAL A 83 9.41 -0.04 2.67
C VAL A 83 8.56 0.84 1.80
N GLU A 84 8.24 0.36 0.60
CA GLU A 84 7.41 1.10 -0.33
C GLU A 84 6.44 0.15 -1.05
N ILE A 85 5.17 0.51 -1.01
CA ILE A 85 4.16 -0.08 -1.90
C ILE A 85 4.32 0.63 -3.23
N VAL A 86 4.74 -0.09 -4.27
CA VAL A 86 5.17 0.51 -5.53
C VAL A 86 4.11 0.47 -6.60
N ALA A 87 3.25 -0.53 -6.61
CA ALA A 87 2.24 -0.69 -7.65
C ALA A 87 1.14 -1.63 -7.20
N THR A 88 0.01 -1.53 -7.85
CA THR A 88 -1.09 -2.49 -7.72
C THR A 88 -1.55 -2.90 -9.11
N ARG A 89 -2.05 -4.13 -9.23
CA ARG A 89 -2.69 -4.60 -10.45
C ARG A 89 -3.95 -5.39 -10.11
N ALA A 90 -4.97 -5.22 -10.93
CA ALA A 90 -6.20 -5.98 -10.77
C ALA A 90 -5.97 -7.47 -11.08
N GLU A 91 -6.58 -8.34 -10.29
CA GLU A 91 -6.58 -9.79 -10.48
C GLU A 91 -8.00 -10.29 -10.21
N GLY A 92 -8.79 -10.44 -11.28
CA GLY A 92 -10.23 -10.67 -11.15
C GLY A 92 -10.89 -9.52 -10.41
N ALA A 93 -11.69 -9.82 -9.38
CA ALA A 93 -12.28 -8.81 -8.49
C ALA A 93 -11.33 -8.35 -7.38
N GLY A 94 -10.15 -8.94 -7.31
CA GLY A 94 -9.15 -8.68 -6.29
C GLY A 94 -8.01 -7.81 -6.78
N LEU A 95 -6.95 -7.78 -5.99
CA LEU A 95 -5.81 -6.90 -6.22
C LEU A 95 -4.52 -7.62 -5.84
N VAL A 96 -3.48 -7.44 -6.64
CA VAL A 96 -2.10 -7.76 -6.27
C VAL A 96 -1.39 -6.48 -5.92
N VAL A 97 -0.81 -6.45 -4.72
CA VAL A 97 -0.07 -5.31 -4.19
C VAL A 97 1.41 -5.62 -4.24
N GLU A 98 2.13 -4.87 -5.05
CA GLU A 98 3.57 -5.03 -5.19
C GLU A 98 4.28 -4.06 -4.26
N TRP A 99 5.21 -4.57 -3.45
CA TRP A 99 5.99 -3.75 -2.52
C TRP A 99 7.46 -4.15 -2.53
N ARG A 100 8.31 -3.25 -2.08
CA ARG A 100 9.74 -3.51 -1.99
C ARG A 100 10.33 -2.97 -0.71
N GLU A 101 11.43 -3.58 -0.29
CA GLU A 101 12.28 -3.09 0.77
C GLU A 101 13.45 -2.32 0.18
N LYS A 102 13.74 -1.16 0.77
CA LYS A 102 14.96 -0.42 0.51
C LYS A 102 15.92 -0.67 1.65
N THR A 103 17.14 -1.06 1.31
CA THR A 103 18.22 -1.23 2.28
C THR A 103 19.20 -0.07 2.16
N PRO A 104 19.98 0.25 3.22
CA PRO A 104 21.03 1.25 3.11
C PRO A 104 22.01 0.90 2.00
N GLU A 105 22.47 1.89 1.26
CA GLU A 105 23.49 1.68 0.24
C GLU A 105 24.79 1.21 0.87
N ARG A 106 25.52 0.36 0.15
CA ARG A 106 26.80 -0.16 0.60
C ARG A 106 27.78 1.02 0.84
N GLY A 107 28.38 1.05 2.03
CA GLY A 107 29.30 2.12 2.43
C GLY A 107 28.62 3.35 3.02
N MET A 108 27.29 3.41 3.05
CA MET A 108 26.57 4.48 3.69
C MET A 108 26.72 4.39 5.21
N VAL A 109 27.00 5.52 5.85
CA VAL A 109 26.98 5.62 7.31
C VAL A 109 25.57 5.96 7.76
N THR A 110 24.96 5.10 8.54
CA THR A 110 23.59 5.28 9.06
C THR A 110 23.61 5.27 10.59
N ALA A 111 22.61 5.92 11.20
CA ALA A 111 22.45 5.86 12.66
C ALA A 111 22.20 4.42 13.10
N GLN A 112 22.91 3.99 14.11
CA GLN A 112 22.83 2.61 14.67
C GLN A 112 21.70 2.54 15.69
N ILE A 113 20.46 2.72 15.21
CA ILE A 113 19.26 2.64 16.01
C ILE A 113 18.32 1.62 15.37
N LEU A 114 17.58 0.88 16.20
CA LEU A 114 16.56 -0.03 15.70
C LEU A 114 15.44 0.79 15.06
N THR A 115 14.97 0.33 13.91
CA THR A 115 13.85 0.93 13.17
C THR A 115 12.79 -0.12 12.88
N SER A 116 11.59 0.33 12.58
CA SER A 116 10.47 -0.50 12.16
C SER A 116 9.73 0.19 11.02
N PRO A 117 10.25 0.06 9.79
CA PRO A 117 9.68 0.79 8.64
C PRO A 117 8.27 0.32 8.29
N ALA A 118 7.42 1.26 7.91
CA ALA A 118 6.06 1.00 7.48
C ALA A 118 5.65 1.94 6.34
N HIS A 119 4.81 1.45 5.46
CA HIS A 119 4.14 2.24 4.43
C HIS A 119 2.67 1.85 4.39
N LEU A 120 1.80 2.83 4.59
CA LEU A 120 0.35 2.67 4.58
C LEU A 120 -0.19 3.54 3.45
N VAL A 121 -0.97 2.94 2.57
CA VAL A 121 -1.54 3.64 1.42
C VAL A 121 -3.03 3.39 1.35
N SER A 122 -3.75 4.24 0.63
CA SER A 122 -5.13 3.96 0.26
C SER A 122 -5.26 3.84 -1.25
N VAL A 123 -6.17 2.95 -1.65
CA VAL A 123 -6.51 2.70 -3.05
C VAL A 123 -8.03 2.72 -3.19
N PRO A 124 -8.59 2.85 -4.40
CA PRO A 124 -10.03 2.67 -4.59
C PRO A 124 -10.49 1.33 -4.03
N LYS A 125 -11.70 1.31 -3.47
CA LYS A 125 -12.25 0.16 -2.75
C LYS A 125 -12.13 -1.13 -3.56
N VAL A 126 -11.60 -2.17 -2.91
CA VAL A 126 -11.39 -3.50 -3.48
C VAL A 126 -12.38 -4.47 -2.84
N ALA A 127 -13.19 -5.15 -3.65
CA ALA A 127 -14.18 -6.10 -3.16
C ALA A 127 -13.62 -7.52 -3.01
N GLY A 128 -12.67 -7.91 -3.87
CA GLY A 128 -12.13 -9.25 -3.92
C GLY A 128 -10.91 -9.48 -3.03
N PRO A 129 -10.24 -10.64 -3.19
CA PRO A 129 -9.05 -10.98 -2.41
C PRO A 129 -7.89 -10.03 -2.70
N ILE A 130 -7.11 -9.72 -1.68
CA ILE A 130 -5.91 -8.90 -1.80
C ILE A 130 -4.70 -9.75 -1.48
N ARG A 131 -3.74 -9.77 -2.40
CA ARG A 131 -2.50 -10.53 -2.29
C ARG A 131 -1.32 -9.56 -2.34
N PHE A 132 -0.36 -9.76 -1.46
CA PHE A 132 0.88 -8.96 -1.41
C PHE A 132 2.02 -9.75 -2.04
N GLU A 133 2.81 -9.06 -2.86
CA GLU A 133 3.92 -9.63 -3.58
C GLU A 133 5.16 -8.74 -3.43
N LYS A 134 6.23 -9.29 -2.86
CA LYS A 134 7.48 -8.56 -2.69
C LYS A 134 8.22 -8.51 -4.02
N ALA A 135 8.53 -7.30 -4.50
CA ALA A 135 9.32 -7.07 -5.69
C ALA A 135 10.80 -7.04 -5.35
N GLY A 136 11.61 -7.50 -6.30
CA GLY A 136 13.06 -7.51 -6.15
C GLY A 136 13.56 -8.70 -5.33
N LYS A 137 14.81 -8.62 -4.98
CA LYS A 137 15.50 -9.65 -4.19
C LYS A 137 15.45 -9.33 -2.70
#